data_06f140228dcd6fe979cfe2a0d378eda1
#
_entry.id   06f140228dcd6fe979cfe2a0d378eda1
#
_cell.length_a   1.000
_cell.length_b   1.000
_cell.length_c   1.000
_cell.angle_alpha   90.00
_cell.angle_beta   90.00
_cell.angle_gamma   90.00
#
_symmetry.space_group_name_H-M   'P 1'
#
loop_
_entity.id
_entity.type
_entity.pdbx_description
1 polymer ?
#
loop_
_entity_poly.entity_id
_entity_poly.type
_entity_poly.pdbx_seq_one_letter_code
_entity_poly.pdbx_strand_id
1 'polypeptide(L)'
;MSNLIDWKTIENHIGWGRPDAPVVFIGMEEGYSGKEKEIEKHKAELEAHLIERSMYPEISEIDFSKANRVIRTYRAPCHFMLRREFMVNQKPFEAPKNLDLLEYQKTFGMSTGDVFLLELFPYPARATTVWPYSDPPFFRDNDRASYIKRLLEPRSKLLMNAINLVHREDIIC
;
A
#
# COMPACT_ATOMS: atom_id res chain seq x y z
N MET A 1 -17.32 23.47 -0.35
CA MET A 1 -16.01 23.29 0.28
C MET A 1 -15.58 21.83 0.08
N SER A 2 -15.06 21.46 -1.09
CA SER A 2 -14.67 20.06 -1.32
C SER A 2 -13.52 19.91 -2.33
N ASN A 3 -12.65 20.89 -2.45
CA ASN A 3 -11.60 20.87 -3.47
C ASN A 3 -10.18 20.67 -2.90
N LEU A 4 -10.05 20.08 -1.69
CA LEU A 4 -8.74 19.82 -1.10
C LEU A 4 -8.16 18.46 -1.51
N ILE A 5 -9.00 17.52 -1.97
CA ILE A 5 -8.54 16.18 -2.38
C ILE A 5 -8.19 16.20 -3.86
N ASP A 6 -6.92 16.05 -4.17
CA ASP A 6 -6.45 15.85 -5.54
C ASP A 6 -6.51 14.35 -5.90
N TRP A 7 -7.65 13.94 -6.43
CA TRP A 7 -7.88 12.56 -6.86
C TRP A 7 -6.91 12.09 -7.93
N LYS A 8 -6.46 13.00 -8.80
CA LYS A 8 -5.52 12.67 -9.87
C LYS A 8 -4.16 12.27 -9.27
N THR A 9 -3.68 13.01 -8.30
CA THR A 9 -2.45 12.67 -7.59
C THR A 9 -2.58 11.34 -6.87
N ILE A 10 -3.68 11.09 -6.16
CA ILE A 10 -3.94 9.81 -5.50
C ILE A 10 -3.99 8.67 -6.52
N GLU A 11 -4.67 8.84 -7.64
CA GLU A 11 -4.81 7.83 -8.69
C GLU A 11 -3.49 7.56 -9.44
N ASN A 12 -2.56 8.51 -9.45
CA ASN A 12 -1.24 8.35 -10.04
C ASN A 12 -0.17 7.85 -9.05
N HIS A 13 -0.46 7.84 -7.75
CA HIS A 13 0.48 7.31 -6.77
C HIS A 13 0.78 5.84 -7.05
N ILE A 14 2.04 5.50 -7.31
CA ILE A 14 2.47 4.16 -7.71
C ILE A 14 2.63 3.26 -6.48
N GLY A 15 3.34 3.76 -5.45
CA GLY A 15 3.60 2.98 -4.26
C GLY A 15 4.67 3.57 -3.35
N TRP A 16 5.22 2.73 -2.49
CA TRP A 16 6.19 3.13 -1.49
C TRP A 16 7.50 2.37 -1.60
N GLY A 17 8.59 3.08 -1.37
CA GLY A 17 9.93 2.54 -1.34
C GLY A 17 10.71 2.83 -2.61
N ARG A 18 11.69 2.00 -2.87
CA ARG A 18 12.64 2.16 -3.94
C ARG A 18 12.16 1.44 -5.21
N PRO A 19 11.99 2.14 -6.34
CA PRO A 19 11.54 1.51 -7.59
C PRO A 19 12.45 0.37 -8.08
N ASP A 20 13.75 0.48 -7.83
CA ASP A 20 14.77 -0.52 -8.21
C ASP A 20 15.01 -1.58 -7.12
N ALA A 21 14.13 -1.66 -6.12
CA ALA A 21 14.20 -2.72 -5.12
C ALA A 21 14.11 -4.11 -5.77
N PRO A 22 14.87 -5.12 -5.27
CA PRO A 22 14.90 -6.45 -5.86
C PRO A 22 13.56 -7.17 -5.82
N VAL A 23 12.69 -6.82 -4.87
CA VAL A 23 11.38 -7.47 -4.70
C VAL A 23 10.25 -6.45 -4.75
N VAL A 24 9.19 -6.82 -5.46
CA VAL A 24 7.94 -6.03 -5.54
C VAL A 24 6.81 -6.82 -4.93
N PHE A 25 6.08 -6.18 -4.01
CA PHE A 25 4.78 -6.68 -3.57
C PHE A 25 3.67 -5.80 -4.14
N ILE A 26 2.66 -6.42 -4.71
CA ILE A 26 1.48 -5.73 -5.22
C ILE A 26 0.30 -6.02 -4.30
N GLY A 27 -0.12 -5.01 -3.54
CA GLY A 27 -1.34 -5.04 -2.75
C GLY A 27 -2.55 -4.63 -3.57
N MET A 28 -3.73 -5.10 -3.16
CA MET A 28 -4.99 -4.69 -3.82
C MET A 28 -5.30 -3.23 -3.53
N GLU A 29 -5.29 -2.85 -2.27
CA GLU A 29 -5.58 -1.50 -1.78
C GLU A 29 -5.09 -1.34 -0.34
N GLU A 30 -4.88 -0.12 0.09
CA GLU A 30 -4.53 0.19 1.47
C GLU A 30 -5.68 -0.16 2.42
N GLY A 31 -5.35 -0.86 3.50
CA GLY A 31 -6.31 -1.14 4.55
C GLY A 31 -6.58 0.09 5.42
N TYR A 32 -7.84 0.46 5.59
CA TYR A 32 -8.26 1.52 6.48
C TYR A 32 -8.91 0.96 7.75
N SER A 33 -8.42 1.35 8.93
CA SER A 33 -8.77 0.70 10.21
C SER A 33 -9.93 1.34 10.99
N GLY A 34 -10.93 1.92 10.34
CA GLY A 34 -12.08 2.53 11.01
C GLY A 34 -12.96 1.53 11.80
N LYS A 35 -13.55 1.95 12.92
CA LYS A 35 -14.54 1.16 13.69
C LYS A 35 -15.97 1.54 13.28
N GLU A 36 -16.83 0.55 13.01
CA GLU A 36 -18.19 0.74 12.47
C GLU A 36 -19.11 1.70 13.23
N LYS A 37 -18.87 1.90 14.52
CA LYS A 37 -19.77 2.67 15.38
C LYS A 37 -19.67 4.19 15.26
N GLU A 38 -18.70 4.70 14.48
CA GLU A 38 -18.43 6.15 14.39
C GLU A 38 -18.23 6.58 12.93
N ILE A 39 -19.22 6.32 12.07
CA ILE A 39 -19.10 6.56 10.62
C ILE A 39 -18.66 7.99 10.28
N GLU A 40 -19.22 9.00 10.94
CA GLU A 40 -18.89 10.41 10.63
C GLU A 40 -17.46 10.78 11.07
N LYS A 41 -16.99 10.26 12.20
CA LYS A 41 -15.60 10.45 12.62
C LYS A 41 -14.63 9.77 11.64
N HIS A 42 -14.99 8.58 11.17
CA HIS A 42 -14.17 7.87 10.18
C HIS A 42 -14.15 8.55 8.82
N LYS A 43 -15.23 9.18 8.40
CA LYS A 43 -15.24 10.00 7.18
C LYS A 43 -14.27 11.18 7.28
N ALA A 44 -14.25 11.88 8.42
CA ALA A 44 -13.32 12.99 8.65
C ALA A 44 -11.85 12.52 8.69
N GLU A 45 -11.57 11.39 9.34
CA GLU A 45 -10.24 10.79 9.35
C GLU A 45 -9.80 10.33 7.96
N LEU A 46 -10.72 9.72 7.20
CA LEU A 46 -10.48 9.31 5.82
C LEU A 46 -10.26 10.52 4.90
N GLU A 47 -11.04 11.59 5.06
CA GLU A 47 -10.85 12.83 4.31
C GLU A 47 -9.49 13.45 4.59
N ALA A 48 -9.08 13.54 5.86
CA ALA A 48 -7.76 14.03 6.24
C ALA A 48 -6.63 13.18 5.63
N HIS A 49 -6.78 11.86 5.65
CA HIS A 49 -5.83 10.94 5.03
C HIS A 49 -5.76 11.10 3.50
N LEU A 50 -6.89 11.29 2.83
CA LEU A 50 -6.91 11.53 1.38
C LEU A 50 -6.31 12.89 1.00
N ILE A 51 -6.50 13.92 1.83
CA ILE A 51 -5.85 15.22 1.65
C ILE A 51 -4.33 15.06 1.77
N GLU A 52 -3.86 14.34 2.77
CA GLU A 52 -2.44 14.03 2.93
C GLU A 52 -1.89 13.28 1.71
N ARG A 53 -2.58 12.23 1.25
CA ARG A 53 -2.19 11.47 0.04
C ARG A 53 -2.20 12.31 -1.24
N SER A 54 -3.00 13.34 -1.31
CA SER A 54 -3.01 14.30 -2.44
C SER A 54 -1.70 15.08 -2.58
N MET A 55 -0.86 15.07 -1.55
CA MET A 55 0.45 15.72 -1.54
C MET A 55 1.62 14.76 -1.79
N TYR A 56 1.34 13.47 -1.92
CA TYR A 56 2.39 12.47 -2.13
C TYR A 56 2.93 12.56 -3.56
N PRO A 57 4.24 12.42 -3.76
CA PRO A 57 4.80 12.15 -5.08
C PRO A 57 4.31 10.80 -5.62
N GLU A 58 4.53 10.53 -6.90
CA GLU A 58 4.14 9.25 -7.52
C GLU A 58 4.70 8.03 -6.77
N ILE A 59 5.89 8.18 -6.21
CA ILE A 59 6.53 7.21 -5.32
C ILE A 59 6.89 7.91 -4.02
N SER A 60 6.49 7.33 -2.91
CA SER A 60 6.68 7.86 -1.57
C SER A 60 7.46 6.88 -0.69
N GLU A 61 7.73 7.27 0.53
CA GLU A 61 8.21 6.40 1.60
C GLU A 61 7.11 6.22 2.65
N ILE A 62 7.07 5.02 3.24
CA ILE A 62 6.21 4.76 4.39
C ILE A 62 7.07 4.52 5.62
N ASP A 63 6.81 5.23 6.71
CA ASP A 63 7.58 5.13 7.94
C ASP A 63 6.91 4.21 8.96
N PHE A 64 7.44 3.03 9.10
CA PHE A 64 7.05 2.08 10.14
C PHE A 64 7.96 2.11 11.39
N SER A 65 8.87 3.07 11.53
CA SER A 65 9.82 3.14 12.66
C SER A 65 9.14 3.17 14.02
N LYS A 66 7.94 3.75 14.10
CA LYS A 66 7.13 3.84 15.33
C LYS A 66 6.20 2.64 15.55
N ALA A 67 6.18 1.67 14.64
CA ALA A 67 5.34 0.49 14.81
C ALA A 67 5.82 -0.34 16.01
N ASN A 68 4.90 -0.66 16.91
CA ASN A 68 5.16 -1.51 18.09
C ASN A 68 4.65 -2.95 17.91
N ARG A 69 4.08 -3.26 16.75
CA ARG A 69 3.60 -4.59 16.36
C ARG A 69 3.70 -4.80 14.87
N VAL A 70 3.80 -6.05 14.46
CA VAL A 70 3.73 -6.43 13.05
C VAL A 70 2.32 -6.15 12.53
N ILE A 71 2.21 -5.34 11.49
CA ILE A 71 0.95 -5.04 10.82
C ILE A 71 0.51 -6.31 10.07
N ARG A 72 -0.75 -6.70 10.26
CA ARG A 72 -1.27 -7.98 9.76
C ARG A 72 -1.04 -8.17 8.26
N THR A 73 -1.24 -7.14 7.47
CA THR A 73 -1.06 -7.16 6.00
C THR A 73 0.38 -7.43 5.60
N TYR A 74 1.36 -6.92 6.37
CA TYR A 74 2.79 -7.08 6.05
C TYR A 74 3.43 -8.32 6.68
N ARG A 75 2.69 -9.08 7.48
CA ARG A 75 3.24 -10.26 8.15
C ARG A 75 3.76 -11.31 7.17
N ALA A 76 2.97 -11.65 6.16
CA ALA A 76 3.38 -12.64 5.15
C ALA A 76 4.54 -12.14 4.27
N PRO A 77 4.52 -10.91 3.73
CA PRO A 77 5.66 -10.31 3.08
C PRO A 77 6.94 -10.32 3.92
N CYS A 78 6.89 -9.92 5.19
CA CYS A 78 8.07 -9.97 6.07
C CYS A 78 8.62 -11.38 6.26
N HIS A 79 7.75 -12.37 6.45
CA HIS A 79 8.15 -13.77 6.50
C HIS A 79 8.83 -14.22 5.21
N PHE A 80 8.28 -13.84 4.07
CA PHE A 80 8.87 -14.17 2.77
C PHE A 80 10.27 -13.59 2.64
N MET A 81 10.45 -12.30 2.92
CA MET A 81 11.73 -11.62 2.76
C MET A 81 12.81 -12.17 3.69
N LEU A 82 12.47 -12.42 4.95
CA LEU A 82 13.42 -13.05 5.89
C LEU A 82 13.80 -14.47 5.45
N ARG A 83 12.86 -15.24 4.89
CA ARG A 83 13.17 -16.56 4.32
C ARG A 83 14.05 -16.45 3.08
N ARG A 84 13.78 -15.51 2.18
CA ARG A 84 14.59 -15.24 1.00
C ARG A 84 16.03 -14.95 1.41
N GLU A 85 16.24 -14.14 2.42
CA GLU A 85 17.56 -13.83 2.95
C GLU A 85 18.32 -15.10 3.43
N PHE A 86 17.64 -15.99 4.14
CA PHE A 86 18.23 -17.29 4.54
C PHE A 86 18.60 -18.16 3.33
N MET A 87 17.73 -18.23 2.32
CA MET A 87 17.97 -19.00 1.11
C MET A 87 19.17 -18.45 0.31
N VAL A 88 19.20 -17.12 0.11
CA VAL A 88 20.29 -16.46 -0.65
C VAL A 88 21.63 -16.64 0.09
N ASN A 89 21.64 -16.53 1.41
CA ASN A 89 22.85 -16.65 2.23
C ASN A 89 23.19 -18.09 2.60
N GLN A 90 22.44 -19.10 2.11
CA GLN A 90 22.64 -20.54 2.40
C GLN A 90 22.67 -20.85 3.91
N LYS A 91 21.96 -20.09 4.72
CA LYS A 91 21.87 -20.30 6.17
C LYS A 91 20.81 -21.36 6.49
N PRO A 92 20.97 -22.14 7.58
CA PRO A 92 19.92 -23.02 8.05
C PRO A 92 18.64 -22.24 8.30
N PHE A 93 17.49 -22.80 7.89
CA PHE A 93 16.21 -22.14 8.08
C PHE A 93 15.82 -22.17 9.55
N GLU A 94 15.72 -21.01 10.15
CA GLU A 94 15.03 -20.79 11.42
C GLU A 94 13.76 -19.97 11.17
N ALA A 95 12.66 -20.37 11.81
CA ALA A 95 11.41 -19.61 11.70
C ALA A 95 11.59 -18.22 12.33
N PRO A 96 11.35 -17.12 11.58
CA PRO A 96 11.49 -15.77 12.12
C PRO A 96 10.59 -15.55 13.33
N LYS A 97 11.12 -14.92 14.36
CA LYS A 97 10.36 -14.51 15.54
C LYS A 97 9.57 -13.24 15.26
N ASN A 98 8.58 -12.95 16.08
CA ASN A 98 7.81 -11.69 15.92
C ASN A 98 8.68 -10.43 16.00
N LEU A 99 9.76 -10.44 16.75
CA LEU A 99 10.70 -9.32 16.83
C LEU A 99 11.44 -9.12 15.51
N ASP A 100 11.90 -10.21 14.88
CA ASP A 100 12.58 -10.15 13.58
C ASP A 100 11.64 -9.59 12.50
N LEU A 101 10.38 -10.02 12.51
CA LEU A 101 9.35 -9.51 11.61
C LEU A 101 9.07 -8.02 11.84
N LEU A 102 9.06 -7.57 13.09
CA LEU A 102 8.82 -6.18 13.42
C LEU A 102 10.00 -5.29 12.97
N GLU A 103 11.22 -5.72 13.23
CA GLU A 103 12.40 -4.97 12.78
C GLU A 103 12.50 -4.94 11.25
N TYR A 104 12.21 -6.05 10.58
CA TYR A 104 12.21 -6.08 9.13
C TYR A 104 11.10 -5.19 8.54
N GLN A 105 9.90 -5.17 9.15
CA GLN A 105 8.79 -4.29 8.72
C GLN A 105 9.20 -2.82 8.68
N LYS A 106 10.10 -2.36 9.55
CA LYS A 106 10.56 -0.97 9.58
C LYS A 106 11.28 -0.54 8.31
N THR A 107 11.78 -1.48 7.52
CA THR A 107 12.43 -1.21 6.23
C THR A 107 11.49 -1.26 5.03
N PHE A 108 10.25 -1.74 5.23
CA PHE A 108 9.26 -1.82 4.15
C PHE A 108 8.87 -0.44 3.65
N GLY A 109 8.87 -0.28 2.33
CA GLY A 109 8.46 0.97 1.71
C GLY A 109 9.42 2.14 1.94
N MET A 110 10.64 1.88 2.43
CA MET A 110 11.72 2.86 2.56
C MET A 110 12.60 2.88 1.31
N SER A 111 13.19 4.04 1.00
CA SER A 111 14.14 4.18 -0.12
C SER A 111 15.43 3.35 0.06
N THR A 112 15.72 2.93 1.29
CA THR A 112 16.86 2.07 1.63
C THR A 112 16.48 0.60 1.75
N GLY A 113 15.20 0.26 1.60
CA GLY A 113 14.68 -1.11 1.75
C GLY A 113 14.85 -1.95 0.48
N ASP A 114 14.65 -3.25 0.63
CA ASP A 114 14.72 -4.24 -0.46
C ASP A 114 13.35 -4.51 -1.10
N VAL A 115 12.34 -3.75 -0.71
CA VAL A 115 10.96 -3.96 -1.13
C VAL A 115 10.38 -2.69 -1.72
N PHE A 116 9.75 -2.82 -2.88
CA PHE A 116 8.87 -1.82 -3.44
C PHE A 116 7.42 -2.28 -3.27
N LEU A 117 6.63 -1.52 -2.53
CA LEU A 117 5.21 -1.79 -2.28
C LEU A 117 4.37 -1.04 -3.28
N LEU A 118 3.61 -1.75 -4.10
CA LEU A 118 2.67 -1.20 -5.06
C LEU A 118 1.23 -1.43 -4.61
N GLU A 119 0.34 -0.52 -4.96
CA GLU A 119 -1.10 -0.69 -4.76
C GLU A 119 -1.82 -0.67 -6.09
N LEU A 120 -2.59 -1.73 -6.37
CA LEU A 120 -3.40 -1.79 -7.58
C LEU A 120 -4.52 -0.75 -7.53
N PHE A 121 -5.14 -0.56 -6.38
CA PHE A 121 -6.21 0.41 -6.17
C PHE A 121 -5.81 1.42 -5.09
N PRO A 122 -5.71 2.72 -5.44
CA PRO A 122 -5.11 3.73 -4.57
C PRO A 122 -6.06 4.29 -3.50
N TYR A 123 -7.35 3.91 -3.49
CA TYR A 123 -8.29 4.41 -2.50
C TYR A 123 -8.33 3.48 -1.29
N PRO A 124 -7.98 3.98 -0.09
CA PRO A 124 -8.02 3.18 1.12
C PRO A 124 -9.41 2.61 1.38
N ALA A 125 -9.52 1.32 1.65
CA ALA A 125 -10.78 0.70 1.97
C ALA A 125 -10.67 -0.21 3.20
N ARG A 126 -11.66 -0.12 4.09
CA ARG A 126 -11.71 -0.90 5.31
C ARG A 126 -11.93 -2.39 5.04
N ALA A 127 -12.82 -2.67 4.13
CA ALA A 127 -13.19 -4.02 3.69
C ALA A 127 -13.79 -3.96 2.28
N THR A 128 -13.79 -5.09 1.62
CA THR A 128 -14.37 -5.21 0.27
C THR A 128 -15.86 -4.91 0.19
N THR A 129 -16.56 -4.96 1.33
CA THR A 129 -18.01 -4.73 1.45
C THR A 129 -18.39 -3.30 1.83
N VAL A 130 -17.42 -2.46 2.21
CA VAL A 130 -17.67 -1.07 2.63
C VAL A 130 -17.13 -0.12 1.58
N TRP A 131 -18.00 0.74 1.04
CA TRP A 131 -17.63 1.74 0.04
C TRP A 131 -18.00 3.15 0.52
N PRO A 132 -17.05 3.92 1.06
CA PRO A 132 -17.35 5.23 1.64
C PRO A 132 -17.41 6.36 0.61
N TYR A 133 -17.05 6.12 -0.64
CA TYR A 133 -16.82 7.17 -1.64
C TYR A 133 -18.05 7.55 -2.46
N SER A 134 -19.18 6.87 -2.29
CA SER A 134 -20.45 7.22 -2.94
C SER A 134 -21.13 8.46 -2.34
N ASP A 135 -20.83 8.75 -1.07
CA ASP A 135 -21.53 9.77 -0.29
C ASP A 135 -20.65 11.00 -0.01
N PRO A 136 -21.25 12.10 0.54
CA PRO A 136 -20.47 13.23 1.01
C PRO A 136 -19.42 12.79 2.05
N PRO A 137 -18.27 13.45 2.10
CA PRO A 137 -17.83 14.56 1.25
C PRO A 137 -17.23 14.14 -0.09
N PHE A 138 -17.12 12.84 -0.39
CA PHE A 138 -16.27 12.33 -1.47
C PHE A 138 -16.93 12.37 -2.85
N PHE A 139 -18.18 11.85 -3.00
CA PHE A 139 -18.92 11.78 -4.28
C PHE A 139 -18.06 11.33 -5.48
N ARG A 140 -17.24 10.30 -5.32
CA ARG A 140 -16.26 9.94 -6.34
C ARG A 140 -16.73 8.84 -7.28
N ASP A 141 -17.17 7.70 -6.72
CA ASP A 141 -17.70 6.55 -7.46
C ASP A 141 -18.93 6.03 -6.74
N ASN A 142 -19.96 5.61 -7.48
CA ASN A 142 -21.23 5.18 -6.89
C ASN A 142 -21.09 3.90 -6.06
N ASP A 143 -20.18 3.02 -6.48
CA ASP A 143 -19.89 1.78 -5.80
C ASP A 143 -18.47 1.30 -6.12
N ARG A 144 -18.03 0.27 -5.39
CA ARG A 144 -16.70 -0.33 -5.58
C ARG A 144 -16.52 -0.97 -6.96
N ALA A 145 -17.57 -1.55 -7.55
CA ALA A 145 -17.46 -2.17 -8.85
C ALA A 145 -17.21 -1.14 -9.95
N SER A 146 -17.90 -0.01 -9.91
CA SER A 146 -17.68 1.14 -10.80
C SER A 146 -16.26 1.68 -10.67
N TYR A 147 -15.76 1.84 -9.45
CA TYR A 147 -14.39 2.23 -9.15
C TYR A 147 -13.36 1.28 -9.75
N ILE A 148 -13.50 -0.02 -9.48
CA ILE A 148 -12.60 -1.05 -10.01
C ILE A 148 -12.62 -1.02 -11.54
N LYS A 149 -13.80 -0.99 -12.16
CA LYS A 149 -13.95 -0.95 -13.61
C LYS A 149 -13.27 0.29 -14.22
N ARG A 150 -13.36 1.43 -13.58
CA ARG A 150 -12.76 2.69 -14.04
C ARG A 150 -11.23 2.67 -13.93
N LEU A 151 -10.69 2.13 -12.86
CA LEU A 151 -9.26 2.24 -12.56
C LEU A 151 -8.43 1.03 -12.98
N LEU A 152 -9.00 -0.15 -13.15
CA LEU A 152 -8.23 -1.38 -13.38
C LEU A 152 -7.26 -1.26 -14.56
N GLU A 153 -7.73 -0.82 -15.71
CA GLU A 153 -6.86 -0.74 -16.90
C GLU A 153 -5.79 0.35 -16.77
N PRO A 154 -6.11 1.62 -16.44
CA PRO A 154 -5.09 2.65 -16.32
C PRO A 154 -4.09 2.34 -15.20
N ARG A 155 -4.52 1.81 -14.07
CA ARG A 155 -3.65 1.43 -12.96
C ARG A 155 -2.73 0.25 -13.34
N SER A 156 -3.27 -0.77 -13.98
CA SER A 156 -2.46 -1.90 -14.46
C SER A 156 -1.35 -1.44 -15.41
N LYS A 157 -1.67 -0.55 -16.35
CA LYS A 157 -0.66 0.03 -17.25
C LYS A 157 0.39 0.85 -16.50
N LEU A 158 -0.03 1.68 -15.55
CA LEU A 158 0.86 2.49 -14.74
C LEU A 158 1.84 1.61 -13.94
N LEU A 159 1.33 0.59 -13.25
CA LEU A 159 2.13 -0.32 -12.44
C LEU A 159 3.06 -1.18 -13.31
N MET A 160 2.59 -1.69 -14.44
CA MET A 160 3.42 -2.45 -15.37
C MET A 160 4.57 -1.60 -15.92
N ASN A 161 4.32 -0.33 -16.24
CA ASN A 161 5.39 0.58 -16.63
C ASN A 161 6.41 0.75 -15.51
N ALA A 162 5.97 0.97 -14.27
CA ALA A 162 6.87 1.10 -13.12
C ALA A 162 7.70 -0.18 -12.88
N ILE A 163 7.11 -1.35 -13.09
CA ILE A 163 7.80 -2.65 -12.98
C ILE A 163 8.82 -2.83 -14.10
N ASN A 164 8.47 -2.50 -15.34
CA ASN A 164 9.31 -2.72 -16.52
C ASN A 164 10.49 -1.75 -16.63
N LEU A 165 10.45 -0.62 -15.94
CA LEU A 165 11.54 0.37 -15.95
C LEU A 165 12.81 -0.14 -15.25
N VAL A 166 12.72 -1.22 -14.48
CA VAL A 166 13.82 -1.72 -13.66
C VAL A 166 13.98 -3.23 -13.86
N HIS A 167 15.23 -3.68 -14.07
CA HIS A 167 15.54 -5.11 -14.00
C HIS A 167 15.36 -5.62 -12.58
N ARG A 168 14.43 -6.55 -12.38
CA ARG A 168 14.10 -7.13 -11.09
C ARG A 168 14.37 -8.61 -11.08
N GLU A 169 14.83 -9.10 -9.93
CA GLU A 169 15.08 -10.52 -9.73
C GLU A 169 13.78 -11.27 -9.47
N ASP A 170 12.86 -10.67 -8.68
CA ASP A 170 11.61 -11.29 -8.27
C ASP A 170 10.42 -10.31 -8.31
N ILE A 171 9.30 -10.75 -8.87
CA ILE A 171 8.00 -10.07 -8.81
C ILE A 171 7.02 -11.01 -8.13
N ILE A 172 6.39 -10.53 -7.06
CA ILE A 172 5.44 -11.29 -6.26
C ILE A 172 4.10 -10.56 -6.22
N CYS A 173 3.05 -11.26 -6.63
CA CYS A 173 1.67 -10.77 -6.68
C CYS A 173 0.80 -11.43 -5.60
#